data_f012e11dc92f67dde989bbb0cb72f584
#
_entry.id   f012e11dc92f67dde989bbb0cb72f584
#
_cell.length_a   1.000
_cell.length_b   1.000
_cell.length_c   1.000
_cell.angle_alpha   90.00
_cell.angle_beta   90.00
_cell.angle_gamma   90.00
#
_symmetry.space_group_name_H-M   'P 1'
#
loop_
_entity.id
_entity.type
_entity.pdbx_description
1 polymer ?
#
loop_
_entity_poly.entity_id
_entity_poly.type
_entity_poly.pdbx_seq_one_letter_code
_entity_poly.pdbx_strand_id
1 'polypeptide(L)'
;DTGNFLYNEEDAVKNFSLFRPYIASVHCKDRTFTENTGSPCVTVANRKLYPVAVGDGNLPIEKMMRVLLDSGYTGSFAAEHFGSIEQLKCMERSAAFLKRVLGEKRG
;
A
#
# COMPACT_ATOMS: atom_id res chain seq x y z
N ASP A 1 6.35 3.02 4.35
CA ASP A 1 5.12 3.45 3.70
C ASP A 1 5.16 3.07 2.22
N THR A 2 4.28 2.13 1.85
CA THR A 2 4.24 1.62 0.47
C THR A 2 3.82 2.70 -0.53
N GLY A 3 3.00 3.66 -0.12
CA GLY A 3 2.49 4.72 -1.01
C GLY A 3 3.59 5.63 -1.56
N ASN A 4 4.71 5.74 -0.85
CA ASN A 4 5.80 6.61 -1.28
C ASN A 4 6.46 6.15 -2.58
N PHE A 5 6.43 4.86 -2.89
CA PHE A 5 6.98 4.36 -4.14
C PHE A 5 6.19 4.87 -5.34
N LEU A 6 4.87 4.91 -5.24
CA LEU A 6 4.03 5.44 -6.32
C LEU A 6 4.14 6.97 -6.44
N TYR A 7 4.32 7.66 -5.32
CA TYR A 7 4.52 9.11 -5.33
C TYR A 7 5.70 9.52 -6.21
N ASN A 8 6.77 8.74 -6.18
CA ASN A 8 7.95 8.97 -7.02
C ASN A 8 7.84 8.25 -8.38
N GLU A 9 6.73 7.59 -8.66
CA GLU A 9 6.49 6.82 -9.89
C GLU A 9 7.55 5.76 -10.16
N GLU A 10 8.04 5.13 -9.12
CA GLU A 10 9.06 4.10 -9.19
C GLU A 10 8.43 2.70 -9.32
N ASP A 11 9.24 1.74 -9.74
CA ASP A 11 8.86 0.33 -9.66
C ASP A 11 8.83 -0.08 -8.19
N ALA A 12 7.63 -0.20 -7.64
CA ALA A 12 7.44 -0.42 -6.21
C ALA A 12 8.02 -1.75 -5.74
N VAL A 13 7.80 -2.82 -6.50
CA VAL A 13 8.28 -4.15 -6.10
C VAL A 13 9.80 -4.21 -6.12
N LYS A 14 10.43 -3.69 -7.17
CA LYS A 14 11.88 -3.69 -7.31
C LYS A 14 12.55 -2.88 -6.20
N ASN A 15 12.11 -1.64 -6.00
CA ASN A 15 12.71 -0.76 -5.01
C ASN A 15 12.43 -1.23 -3.58
N PHE A 16 11.23 -1.73 -3.32
CA PHE A 16 10.87 -2.30 -2.03
C PHE A 16 11.78 -3.47 -1.67
N SER A 17 12.08 -4.34 -2.63
CA SER A 17 12.96 -5.49 -2.42
C SER A 17 14.37 -5.09 -2.02
N LEU A 18 14.88 -3.94 -2.53
CA LEU A 18 16.20 -3.43 -2.16
C LEU A 18 16.26 -3.03 -0.68
N PHE A 19 15.17 -2.51 -0.13
CA PHE A 19 15.11 -2.07 1.27
C PHE A 19 14.66 -3.16 2.24
N ARG A 20 14.23 -4.31 1.73
CA ARG A 20 13.67 -5.41 2.53
C ARG A 20 14.48 -5.76 3.77
N PRO A 21 15.82 -5.89 3.73
CA PRO A 21 16.59 -6.26 4.92
C PRO A 21 16.56 -5.24 6.05
N TYR A 22 16.12 -4.01 5.76
CA TYR A 22 16.12 -2.91 6.72
C TYR A 22 14.73 -2.56 7.23
N ILE A 23 13.68 -3.31 6.82
CA ILE A 23 12.31 -2.98 7.18
C ILE A 23 12.00 -3.51 8.58
N ALA A 24 11.66 -2.59 9.49
CA ALA A 24 11.24 -2.90 10.86
C ALA A 24 9.72 -2.86 11.04
N SER A 25 9.01 -2.05 10.26
CA SER A 25 7.55 -1.96 10.28
C SER A 25 7.02 -1.56 8.91
N VAL A 26 5.74 -1.87 8.64
CA VAL A 26 5.12 -1.58 7.35
C VAL A 26 3.80 -0.84 7.53
N HIS A 27 3.71 0.33 6.89
CA HIS A 27 2.44 1.03 6.73
C HIS A 27 1.98 0.82 5.28
N CYS A 28 0.83 0.18 5.13
CA CYS A 28 0.25 -0.09 3.81
C CYS A 28 -0.64 1.08 3.41
N LYS A 29 -0.24 1.78 2.37
CA LYS A 29 -0.99 2.87 1.78
C LYS A 29 -1.08 2.64 0.29
N ASP A 30 -2.28 2.69 -0.24
CA ASP A 30 -2.52 2.53 -1.67
C ASP A 30 -3.06 3.83 -2.27
N ARG A 31 -2.79 4.00 -3.54
CA ARG A 31 -3.22 5.19 -4.28
C ARG A 31 -3.55 4.82 -5.71
N THR A 32 -4.37 5.65 -6.35
CA THR A 32 -4.76 5.43 -7.75
C THR A 32 -4.60 6.71 -8.56
N PHE A 33 -4.29 6.55 -9.83
CA PHE A 33 -4.34 7.66 -10.78
C PHE A 33 -5.78 7.98 -11.23
N THR A 34 -6.72 7.09 -10.95
CA THR A 34 -8.13 7.30 -11.26
C THR A 34 -8.74 8.32 -10.29
N GLU A 35 -9.32 9.38 -10.83
CA GLU A 35 -9.93 10.45 -10.03
C GLU A 35 -11.06 9.92 -9.15
N ASN A 36 -11.10 10.39 -7.90
CA ASN A 36 -12.18 10.14 -6.97
C ASN A 36 -12.44 11.39 -6.13
N THR A 37 -13.30 11.30 -5.11
CA THR A 37 -13.68 12.45 -4.29
C THR A 37 -12.71 12.73 -3.14
N GLY A 38 -11.67 11.91 -2.97
CA GLY A 38 -10.66 12.13 -1.95
C GLY A 38 -9.69 13.26 -2.31
N SER A 39 -8.86 13.67 -1.35
CA SER A 39 -7.88 14.72 -1.55
C SER A 39 -6.63 14.15 -2.25
N PRO A 40 -6.31 14.64 -3.46
CA PRO A 40 -5.16 14.12 -4.19
C PRO A 40 -3.83 14.68 -3.67
N CYS A 41 -2.75 13.94 -3.91
CA CYS A 41 -1.40 14.47 -3.90
C CYS A 41 -0.82 14.41 -5.32
N VAL A 42 0.36 14.98 -5.52
CA VAL A 42 0.95 15.09 -6.86
C VAL A 42 2.28 14.35 -6.88
N THR A 43 2.52 13.55 -7.94
CA THR A 43 3.78 12.84 -8.13
C THR A 43 4.88 13.78 -8.62
N VAL A 44 6.11 13.29 -8.63
CA VAL A 44 7.26 14.04 -9.18
C VAL A 44 7.09 14.33 -10.66
N ALA A 45 6.28 13.54 -11.38
CA ALA A 45 5.95 13.77 -12.78
C ALA A 45 4.70 14.64 -12.96
N ASN A 46 4.22 15.28 -11.88
CA ASN A 46 3.06 16.18 -11.87
C ASN A 46 1.74 15.48 -12.21
N ARG A 47 1.59 14.20 -11.84
CA ARG A 47 0.33 13.46 -11.98
C ARG A 47 -0.38 13.37 -10.63
N LYS A 48 -1.71 13.45 -10.64
CA LYS A 48 -2.51 13.37 -9.41
C LYS A 48 -2.70 11.93 -8.96
N LEU A 49 -2.52 11.71 -7.66
CA LEU A 49 -2.76 10.43 -6.99
C LEU A 49 -3.85 10.60 -5.96
N TYR A 50 -4.87 9.76 -6.03
CA TYR A 50 -6.03 9.81 -5.14
C TYR A 50 -5.97 8.69 -4.12
N PRO A 51 -6.46 8.94 -2.88
CA PRO A 51 -6.48 7.91 -1.84
C PRO A 51 -7.52 6.82 -2.14
N VAL A 52 -7.17 5.59 -1.86
CA VAL A 52 -8.07 4.44 -1.98
C VAL A 52 -7.80 3.47 -0.84
N ALA A 53 -8.71 2.51 -0.65
CA ALA A 53 -8.47 1.40 0.26
C ALA A 53 -7.28 0.58 -0.21
N VAL A 54 -6.56 -0.01 0.73
CA VAL A 54 -5.42 -0.89 0.41
C VAL A 54 -5.93 -2.07 -0.42
N GLY A 55 -5.30 -2.27 -1.57
CA GLY A 55 -5.70 -3.30 -2.53
C GLY A 55 -6.53 -2.78 -3.70
N ASP A 56 -7.06 -1.56 -3.62
CA ASP A 56 -7.93 -0.99 -4.66
C ASP A 56 -7.20 -0.05 -5.62
N GLY A 57 -5.92 0.19 -5.42
CA GLY A 57 -5.17 1.17 -6.19
C GLY A 57 -4.16 0.59 -7.16
N ASN A 58 -3.23 1.44 -7.58
CA ASN A 58 -2.22 1.13 -8.58
C ASN A 58 -0.95 0.48 -8.00
N LEU A 59 -0.81 0.45 -6.67
CA LEU A 59 0.35 -0.19 -6.05
C LEU A 59 0.16 -1.71 -5.96
N PRO A 60 1.20 -2.49 -6.27
CA PRO A 60 1.14 -3.95 -6.13
C PRO A 60 1.36 -4.37 -4.67
N ILE A 61 0.46 -3.96 -3.78
CA ILE A 61 0.60 -4.17 -2.33
C ILE A 61 0.71 -5.66 -1.99
N GLU A 62 -0.10 -6.51 -2.63
CA GLU A 62 -0.05 -7.95 -2.37
C GLU A 62 1.32 -8.53 -2.66
N LYS A 63 1.93 -8.17 -3.80
CA LYS A 63 3.29 -8.62 -4.14
C LYS A 63 4.31 -8.14 -3.12
N MET A 64 4.20 -6.89 -2.70
CA MET A 64 5.10 -6.32 -1.70
C MET A 64 4.98 -7.05 -0.36
N MET A 65 3.77 -7.35 0.08
CA MET A 65 3.54 -8.14 1.29
C MET A 65 4.13 -9.53 1.17
N ARG A 66 3.92 -10.22 0.03
CA ARG A 66 4.43 -11.58 -0.17
C ARG A 66 5.95 -11.61 -0.18
N VAL A 67 6.61 -10.63 -0.77
CA VAL A 67 8.07 -10.51 -0.73
C VAL A 67 8.58 -10.42 0.69
N LEU A 68 7.94 -9.60 1.55
CA LEU A 68 8.32 -9.48 2.95
C LEU A 68 8.07 -10.76 3.73
N LEU A 69 6.88 -11.36 3.58
CA LEU A 69 6.54 -12.58 4.30
C LEU A 69 7.44 -13.74 3.90
N ASP A 70 7.78 -13.86 2.62
CA ASP A 70 8.70 -14.88 2.13
C ASP A 70 10.12 -14.69 2.67
N SER A 71 10.50 -13.46 3.04
CA SER A 71 11.81 -13.18 3.64
C SER A 71 11.85 -13.39 5.15
N GLY A 72 10.73 -13.81 5.75
CA GLY A 72 10.65 -14.08 7.19
C GLY A 72 10.15 -12.93 8.05
N TYR A 73 9.59 -11.88 7.43
CA TYR A 73 9.00 -10.77 8.19
C TYR A 73 7.82 -11.26 9.01
N THR A 74 7.85 -10.99 10.33
CA THR A 74 6.81 -11.40 11.27
C THR A 74 6.09 -10.22 11.92
N GLY A 75 6.43 -9.00 11.53
CA GLY A 75 5.82 -7.78 12.08
C GLY A 75 4.40 -7.53 11.60
N SER A 76 3.87 -6.39 11.96
CA SER A 76 2.52 -5.98 11.60
C SER A 76 2.48 -5.21 10.29
N PHE A 77 1.27 -5.18 9.69
CA PHE A 77 0.96 -4.35 8.53
C PHE A 77 -0.17 -3.41 8.95
N ALA A 78 0.11 -2.12 8.95
CA ALA A 78 -0.88 -1.09 9.30
C ALA A 78 -1.41 -0.43 8.03
N ALA A 79 -2.74 -0.24 7.96
CA ALA A 79 -3.36 0.46 6.83
C ALA A 79 -3.44 1.95 7.10
N GLU A 80 -3.14 2.76 6.08
CA GLU A 80 -3.27 4.20 6.12
C GLU A 80 -4.14 4.69 4.96
N HIS A 81 -5.06 5.66 5.24
CA HIS A 81 -6.00 6.20 4.24
C HIS A 81 -6.05 7.72 4.27
N PHE A 82 -4.93 8.36 4.48
CA PHE A 82 -4.88 9.81 4.58
C PHE A 82 -5.49 10.46 3.32
N GLY A 83 -6.44 11.37 3.52
CA GLY A 83 -7.11 12.07 2.43
C GLY A 83 -8.41 11.42 1.94
N SER A 84 -8.73 10.19 2.35
CA SER A 84 -10.00 9.54 2.01
C SER A 84 -11.18 10.24 2.68
N ILE A 85 -12.29 10.36 1.95
CA ILE A 85 -13.53 10.92 2.50
C ILE A 85 -14.29 9.87 3.31
N GLU A 86 -14.40 8.64 2.79
CA GLU A 86 -15.10 7.55 3.47
C GLU A 86 -14.11 6.68 4.24
N GLN A 87 -13.54 7.24 5.31
CA GLN A 87 -12.48 6.59 6.09
C GLN A 87 -12.88 5.20 6.61
N LEU A 88 -14.08 5.07 7.17
CA LEU A 88 -14.52 3.80 7.74
C LEU A 88 -14.63 2.70 6.69
N LYS A 89 -15.22 3.00 5.53
CA LYS A 89 -15.33 2.04 4.43
C LYS A 89 -13.95 1.64 3.91
N CYS A 90 -13.04 2.61 3.77
CA CYS A 90 -11.67 2.33 3.35
C CYS A 90 -10.96 1.43 4.35
N MET A 91 -11.14 1.66 5.65
CA MET A 91 -10.55 0.83 6.69
C MET A 91 -11.08 -0.60 6.65
N GLU A 92 -12.39 -0.78 6.46
CA GLU A 92 -13.01 -2.10 6.35
C GLU A 92 -12.47 -2.88 5.14
N ARG A 93 -12.39 -2.23 3.98
CA ARG A 93 -11.87 -2.85 2.76
C ARG A 93 -10.39 -3.17 2.88
N SER A 94 -9.61 -2.26 3.47
CA SER A 94 -8.18 -2.47 3.70
C SER A 94 -7.94 -3.63 4.65
N ALA A 95 -8.70 -3.70 5.75
CA ALA A 95 -8.59 -4.80 6.71
C ALA A 95 -8.90 -6.15 6.06
N ALA A 96 -9.95 -6.20 5.23
CA ALA A 96 -10.32 -7.43 4.53
C ALA A 96 -9.19 -7.87 3.57
N PHE A 97 -8.61 -6.93 2.82
CA PHE A 97 -7.49 -7.21 1.92
C PHE A 97 -6.28 -7.75 2.68
N LEU A 98 -5.86 -7.06 3.75
CA LEU A 98 -4.70 -7.46 4.54
C LEU A 98 -4.90 -8.83 5.19
N LYS A 99 -6.09 -9.08 5.76
CA LYS A 99 -6.42 -10.36 6.36
C LYS A 99 -6.38 -11.50 5.35
N ARG A 100 -6.89 -11.26 4.13
CA ARG A 100 -6.85 -12.26 3.06
C ARG A 100 -5.40 -12.64 2.71
N VAL A 101 -4.56 -11.65 2.45
CA VAL A 101 -3.17 -11.90 2.07
C VAL A 101 -2.40 -12.59 3.18
N LEU A 102 -2.55 -12.13 4.43
CA LEU A 102 -1.88 -12.73 5.58
C LEU A 102 -2.37 -14.15 5.84
N GLY A 103 -3.67 -14.40 5.69
CA GLY A 103 -4.26 -15.73 5.87
C GLY A 103 -3.73 -16.73 4.85
N GLU A 104 -3.58 -16.33 3.58
CA GLU A 104 -3.03 -17.18 2.53
C GLU A 104 -1.56 -17.53 2.76
N LYS A 105 -0.77 -16.62 3.35
CA LYS A 105 0.67 -16.82 3.55
C LYS A 105 1.01 -17.46 4.92
N ARG A 106 0.29 -17.08 5.96
CA ARG A 106 0.56 -17.53 7.35
C ARG A 106 -0.34 -18.67 7.79
N GLY A 107 -1.43 -18.87 7.05
CA GLY A 107 -2.36 -19.96 7.32
C GLY A 107 -1.85 -21.27 6.76
#